data_bf29f4283a6ffaefad3430f2a3a6334e
#
_entry.id   bf29f4283a6ffaefad3430f2a3a6334e
#
_cell.length_a   1.000
_cell.length_b   1.000
_cell.length_c   1.000
_cell.angle_alpha   90.00
_cell.angle_beta   90.00
_cell.angle_gamma   90.00
#
_symmetry.space_group_name_H-M   'P 1'
#
loop_
_entity.id
_entity.type
_entity.pdbx_description
1 polymer ?
#
loop_
_entity_poly.entity_id
_entity_poly.type
_entity_poly.pdbx_seq_one_letter_code
_entity_poly.pdbx_strand_id
1 'polypeptide(L)'
;MKKNIHKNLRNKIVHFLGIALLMGSIITSSFLQPILTAFAASDITPQYTSNSSGISPTNSWTIPGQNTVINHQGGDTTNGWDKNSSWNGDSSDTSKSYLKFGNDTSNPDYQIRKYAKETATPGLYDVYLNVKGNEVKNIKPIDIVLVVDMSGSMEPNNNSTKSNRAQATRDGVKQFLQAIKDAGIAQYVNVGLVGFSSPGGYVTGSNGYLEVGMQNLSTSGQIEQINKTLSPTFSGGTFTQLGIRRGQKMLDDDKNDHQKMMILLTDGVPTFSYKVTQATTVNGTDYATNFSDTSLDKPGFTSQFYSTNSQGYITGKYSYQVSGKTIQDTWPATLGESLISQNKGTEIHALGIQIGSDTGYTQSNTNPYLTEAAVRARMSLIASSGLYQDANSASDVTTYLNNQAKNVLSQFNTVNQGTISDPLGSQFIYGDDTPTVKSVGNSVVQNLPTVTKSNGSISVSNMNLGKDQEVQIHYQVHLNTESD
;
A
#
# COMPACT_ATOMS: atom_id res chain seq x y z
N MET A 1 17.61 39.39 -42.21
CA MET A 1 16.33 38.68 -41.95
C MET A 1 16.45 37.15 -41.68
N LYS A 2 17.49 36.45 -42.19
CA LYS A 2 17.70 34.99 -41.97
C LYS A 2 18.25 34.60 -40.58
N LYS A 3 18.88 35.47 -39.83
CA LYS A 3 19.49 35.14 -38.52
C LYS A 3 18.51 35.06 -37.35
N ASN A 4 17.34 35.71 -37.46
CA ASN A 4 16.36 35.71 -36.38
C ASN A 4 15.37 34.52 -36.43
N ILE A 5 15.24 33.84 -37.57
CA ILE A 5 14.35 32.67 -37.72
C ILE A 5 14.97 31.45 -37.06
N HIS A 6 16.30 31.28 -37.15
CA HIS A 6 16.99 30.15 -36.50
C HIS A 6 17.05 30.24 -34.97
N LYS A 7 17.05 31.46 -34.40
CA LYS A 7 17.07 31.64 -32.95
C LYS A 7 15.71 31.32 -32.32
N ASN A 8 14.60 31.69 -33.00
CA ASN A 8 13.27 31.39 -32.56
C ASN A 8 12.90 29.89 -32.71
N LEU A 9 13.47 29.23 -33.75
CA LEU A 9 13.24 27.79 -33.95
C LEU A 9 14.01 26.97 -32.92
N ARG A 10 15.23 27.37 -32.57
CA ARG A 10 16.04 26.70 -31.53
C ARG A 10 15.45 26.85 -30.15
N ASN A 11 14.87 27.99 -29.79
CA ASN A 11 14.20 28.18 -28.52
C ASN A 11 12.87 27.42 -28.46
N LYS A 12 12.13 27.29 -29.56
CA LYS A 12 10.90 26.45 -29.59
C LYS A 12 11.23 24.97 -29.53
N ILE A 13 12.32 24.50 -30.13
CA ILE A 13 12.75 23.09 -30.05
C ILE A 13 13.26 22.77 -28.64
N VAL A 14 13.98 23.67 -27.97
CA VAL A 14 14.44 23.48 -26.60
C VAL A 14 13.28 23.49 -25.62
N HIS A 15 12.23 24.32 -25.82
CA HIS A 15 11.03 24.29 -25.02
C HIS A 15 10.18 23.03 -25.28
N PHE A 16 10.11 22.57 -26.53
CA PHE A 16 9.37 21.35 -26.86
C PHE A 16 10.09 20.08 -26.36
N LEU A 17 11.41 20.04 -26.39
CA LEU A 17 12.21 18.98 -25.78
C LEU A 17 12.18 19.02 -24.25
N GLY A 18 12.11 20.22 -23.64
CA GLY A 18 11.94 20.38 -22.19
C GLY A 18 10.56 19.89 -21.72
N ILE A 19 9.50 20.20 -22.47
CA ILE A 19 8.14 19.74 -22.15
C ILE A 19 7.99 18.23 -22.44
N ALA A 20 8.63 17.71 -23.48
CA ALA A 20 8.63 16.27 -23.76
C ALA A 20 9.44 15.47 -22.72
N LEU A 21 10.51 16.04 -22.16
CA LEU A 21 11.25 15.43 -21.04
C LEU A 21 10.47 15.53 -19.71
N LEU A 22 9.71 16.62 -19.47
CA LEU A 22 8.83 16.71 -18.31
C LEU A 22 7.62 15.76 -18.44
N MET A 23 7.03 15.64 -19.64
CA MET A 23 5.94 14.69 -19.86
C MET A 23 6.44 13.25 -19.89
N GLY A 24 7.65 13.00 -20.34
CA GLY A 24 8.32 11.69 -20.25
C GLY A 24 8.59 11.28 -18.80
N SER A 25 8.96 12.21 -17.91
CA SER A 25 9.19 11.90 -16.50
C SER A 25 7.87 11.71 -15.72
N ILE A 26 6.77 12.35 -16.13
CA ILE A 26 5.45 12.16 -15.52
C ILE A 26 4.82 10.83 -15.97
N ILE A 27 5.08 10.38 -17.20
CA ILE A 27 4.57 9.10 -17.73
C ILE A 27 5.43 7.92 -17.23
N THR A 28 6.72 8.13 -16.97
CA THR A 28 7.61 7.05 -16.48
C THR A 28 7.53 6.83 -14.97
N SER A 29 7.11 7.83 -14.18
CA SER A 29 6.87 7.62 -12.75
C SER A 29 5.55 6.91 -12.45
N SER A 30 4.59 6.94 -13.38
CA SER A 30 3.31 6.21 -13.22
C SER A 30 3.40 4.73 -13.64
N PHE A 31 4.49 4.30 -14.27
CA PHE A 31 4.72 2.92 -14.72
C PHE A 31 5.98 2.29 -14.15
N LEU A 32 6.72 2.99 -13.30
CA LEU A 32 7.68 2.42 -12.39
C LEU A 32 7.01 2.31 -10.99
N GLN A 33 5.86 1.64 -10.90
CA GLN A 33 5.89 0.51 -9.99
C GLN A 33 7.22 -0.18 -10.33
N PRO A 34 8.15 -0.40 -9.38
CA PRO A 34 9.00 -1.53 -9.59
C PRO A 34 7.98 -2.65 -9.83
N ILE A 35 7.80 -3.05 -11.05
CA ILE A 35 7.71 -4.44 -11.33
C ILE A 35 9.08 -4.90 -10.79
N LEU A 36 9.18 -5.11 -9.48
CA LEU A 36 9.74 -6.32 -9.00
C LEU A 36 8.85 -7.34 -9.73
N THR A 37 9.17 -7.56 -11.00
CA THR A 37 9.06 -8.88 -11.51
C THR A 37 9.75 -9.65 -10.40
N ALA A 38 8.99 -10.11 -9.38
CA ALA A 38 9.22 -11.45 -9.00
C ALA A 38 9.50 -12.06 -10.36
N PHE A 39 10.73 -12.38 -10.64
CA PHE A 39 10.98 -13.35 -11.65
C PHE A 39 10.08 -14.48 -11.18
N ALA A 40 8.84 -14.46 -11.64
CA ALA A 40 8.05 -15.64 -11.78
C ALA A 40 9.04 -16.48 -12.54
N ALA A 41 9.73 -17.31 -11.80
CA ALA A 41 10.72 -18.19 -12.38
C ALA A 41 9.94 -18.83 -13.50
N SER A 42 10.25 -18.43 -14.72
CA SER A 42 9.59 -18.92 -15.90
C SER A 42 9.50 -20.41 -15.69
N ASP A 43 8.29 -20.95 -15.55
CA ASP A 43 7.95 -22.35 -15.33
C ASP A 43 9.15 -23.24 -15.02
N ILE A 44 9.64 -23.15 -13.76
CA ILE A 44 10.72 -24.01 -13.31
C ILE A 44 10.08 -25.40 -13.18
N THR A 45 10.17 -26.19 -14.21
CA THR A 45 9.80 -27.60 -14.15
C THR A 45 11.01 -28.35 -13.59
N PRO A 46 10.98 -28.85 -12.35
CA PRO A 46 12.05 -29.68 -11.82
C PRO A 46 12.22 -30.88 -12.72
N GLN A 47 13.42 -31.09 -13.28
CA GLN A 47 13.71 -32.31 -14.02
C GLN A 47 14.27 -33.34 -13.04
N TYR A 48 13.50 -34.38 -12.81
CA TYR A 48 13.93 -35.52 -12.05
C TYR A 48 14.77 -36.46 -12.97
N THR A 49 16.01 -36.70 -12.60
CA THR A 49 16.76 -37.81 -13.21
C THR A 49 16.51 -39.05 -12.36
N SER A 50 15.79 -40.05 -12.90
CA SER A 50 15.69 -41.36 -12.29
C SER A 50 16.99 -42.15 -12.54
N ASN A 51 17.49 -42.82 -11.52
CA ASN A 51 18.54 -43.83 -11.74
C ASN A 51 17.94 -45.16 -12.23
N SER A 52 18.83 -46.08 -12.69
CA SER A 52 18.44 -47.40 -13.23
C SER A 52 17.72 -48.31 -12.22
N SER A 53 17.63 -47.97 -10.96
CA SER A 53 16.91 -48.70 -9.91
C SER A 53 15.53 -48.10 -9.59
N GLY A 54 15.09 -47.12 -10.35
CA GLY A 54 13.78 -46.50 -10.14
C GLY A 54 13.67 -45.60 -8.90
N ILE A 55 14.74 -45.41 -8.16
CA ILE A 55 14.79 -44.50 -7.01
C ILE A 55 15.03 -43.10 -7.56
N SER A 56 14.03 -42.26 -7.50
CA SER A 56 14.07 -40.84 -7.83
C SER A 56 14.07 -40.02 -6.55
N PRO A 57 14.78 -38.90 -6.51
CA PRO A 57 15.76 -38.37 -7.43
C PRO A 57 17.20 -38.70 -6.98
N THR A 58 18.05 -39.03 -7.90
CA THR A 58 19.48 -38.86 -7.66
C THR A 58 19.76 -37.34 -7.52
N ASN A 59 20.67 -37.01 -6.68
CA ASN A 59 21.06 -35.68 -6.17
C ASN A 59 21.36 -34.55 -7.20
N SER A 60 21.07 -34.73 -8.47
CA SER A 60 21.32 -33.76 -9.51
C SER A 60 20.01 -33.17 -10.00
N TRP A 61 19.50 -32.21 -9.26
CA TRP A 61 18.47 -31.33 -9.77
C TRP A 61 19.13 -30.28 -10.65
N THR A 62 18.90 -30.39 -11.94
CA THR A 62 19.23 -29.27 -12.84
C THR A 62 17.93 -28.62 -13.23
N ILE A 63 17.71 -27.41 -12.76
CA ILE A 63 16.63 -26.58 -13.25
C ILE A 63 17.18 -25.82 -14.45
N PRO A 64 16.65 -26.01 -15.67
CA PRO A 64 17.14 -25.31 -16.84
C PRO A 64 17.07 -23.79 -16.61
N GLY A 65 18.21 -23.11 -16.80
CA GLY A 65 18.32 -21.65 -16.67
C GLY A 65 18.53 -21.13 -15.25
N GLN A 66 18.64 -21.97 -14.22
CA GLN A 66 18.99 -21.55 -12.86
C GLN A 66 20.15 -22.37 -12.30
N ASN A 67 21.32 -21.74 -12.23
CA ASN A 67 22.53 -22.34 -11.64
C ASN A 67 22.53 -22.35 -10.10
N THR A 68 21.43 -21.97 -9.46
CA THR A 68 21.41 -21.54 -8.06
C THR A 68 20.38 -22.27 -7.21
N VAL A 69 19.86 -23.39 -7.67
CA VAL A 69 19.03 -24.26 -6.82
C VAL A 69 19.90 -25.16 -5.99
N ILE A 70 19.75 -25.06 -4.68
CA ILE A 70 20.39 -25.95 -3.73
C ILE A 70 19.38 -26.97 -3.26
N ASN A 71 19.59 -28.22 -3.61
CA ASN A 71 18.76 -29.32 -3.14
C ASN A 71 19.16 -29.71 -1.71
N HIS A 72 18.21 -29.71 -0.79
CA HIS A 72 18.38 -30.09 0.60
C HIS A 72 17.26 -31.00 1.10
N GLN A 73 17.05 -32.11 0.44
CA GLN A 73 16.04 -33.07 0.84
C GLN A 73 16.45 -33.96 2.03
N GLY A 74 17.31 -33.43 2.88
CA GLY A 74 17.68 -34.12 4.10
C GLY A 74 18.79 -35.18 3.98
N GLY A 75 19.43 -35.30 2.81
CA GLY A 75 20.56 -36.17 2.57
C GLY A 75 21.83 -35.43 2.19
N ASP A 76 22.84 -36.17 1.81
CA ASP A 76 24.10 -35.64 1.29
C ASP A 76 24.54 -36.45 0.05
N THR A 77 25.61 -35.99 -0.64
CA THR A 77 26.12 -36.62 -1.84
C THR A 77 26.72 -38.00 -1.60
N THR A 78 27.13 -38.34 -0.38
CA THR A 78 27.73 -39.60 -0.01
C THR A 78 26.69 -40.65 0.32
N ASN A 79 25.65 -40.25 1.06
CA ASN A 79 24.65 -41.17 1.61
C ASN A 79 23.36 -41.23 0.75
N GLY A 80 23.22 -40.33 -0.21
CA GLY A 80 22.00 -40.12 -1.00
C GLY A 80 20.97 -39.28 -0.25
N TRP A 81 20.16 -38.58 -1.02
CA TRP A 81 19.24 -37.55 -0.50
C TRP A 81 18.07 -38.15 0.27
N ASP A 82 17.61 -39.33 -0.08
CA ASP A 82 16.47 -40.00 0.56
C ASP A 82 16.88 -40.93 1.72
N LYS A 83 18.16 -40.96 2.07
CA LYS A 83 18.67 -41.84 3.11
C LYS A 83 18.81 -41.20 4.48
N ASN A 84 18.46 -39.94 4.62
CA ASN A 84 18.42 -39.32 5.92
C ASN A 84 17.16 -39.76 6.68
N SER A 85 17.33 -40.85 7.46
CA SER A 85 16.24 -41.44 8.25
C SER A 85 15.67 -40.50 9.34
N SER A 86 16.36 -39.42 9.65
CA SER A 86 15.87 -38.40 10.58
C SER A 86 14.94 -37.40 9.93
N TRP A 87 14.84 -37.38 8.60
CA TRP A 87 14.01 -36.43 7.88
C TRP A 87 12.61 -37.02 7.61
N ASN A 88 11.72 -36.87 8.55
CA ASN A 88 10.31 -37.30 8.46
C ASN A 88 9.32 -36.13 8.63
N GLY A 89 9.81 -34.89 8.57
CA GLY A 89 9.00 -33.70 8.85
C GLY A 89 8.95 -33.29 10.31
N ASP A 90 9.34 -34.17 11.23
CA ASP A 90 9.40 -33.93 12.68
C ASP A 90 10.83 -33.73 13.18
N SER A 91 11.82 -33.68 12.28
CA SER A 91 13.23 -33.48 12.64
C SER A 91 13.46 -32.10 13.28
N SER A 92 14.24 -32.06 14.34
CA SER A 92 14.66 -30.82 14.96
C SER A 92 15.55 -29.94 14.04
N ASP A 93 16.20 -30.54 13.05
CA ASP A 93 16.93 -29.86 12.00
C ASP A 93 16.25 -30.03 10.64
N THR A 94 15.24 -29.18 10.41
CA THR A 94 14.53 -29.15 9.13
C THR A 94 15.23 -28.33 8.06
N SER A 95 16.34 -27.64 8.40
CA SER A 95 17.05 -26.75 7.46
C SER A 95 17.56 -27.45 6.22
N LYS A 96 17.94 -28.72 6.33
CA LYS A 96 18.42 -29.56 5.22
C LYS A 96 17.33 -30.10 4.32
N SER A 97 16.06 -29.96 4.71
CA SER A 97 14.91 -30.46 3.92
C SER A 97 14.34 -29.42 2.96
N TYR A 98 14.85 -28.20 2.98
CA TYR A 98 14.40 -27.14 2.09
C TYR A 98 15.22 -27.08 0.81
N LEU A 99 14.51 -27.01 -0.33
CA LEU A 99 15.07 -26.52 -1.58
C LEU A 99 15.17 -25.00 -1.51
N LYS A 100 16.34 -24.47 -1.81
CA LYS A 100 16.63 -23.04 -1.78
C LYS A 100 16.65 -22.48 -3.20
N PHE A 101 15.99 -21.32 -3.41
CA PHE A 101 15.89 -20.65 -4.70
C PHE A 101 16.43 -19.23 -4.58
N GLY A 102 17.14 -18.76 -5.62
CA GLY A 102 17.73 -17.42 -5.70
C GLY A 102 19.16 -17.44 -6.20
N ASN A 103 19.75 -16.25 -6.34
CA ASN A 103 21.11 -16.07 -6.84
C ASN A 103 22.20 -16.19 -5.77
N ASP A 104 21.81 -16.25 -4.50
CA ASP A 104 22.71 -16.35 -3.36
C ASP A 104 22.30 -17.51 -2.47
N THR A 105 23.16 -18.51 -2.41
CA THR A 105 22.91 -19.75 -1.68
C THR A 105 22.92 -19.57 -0.16
N SER A 106 23.58 -18.53 0.33
CA SER A 106 23.62 -18.20 1.75
C SER A 106 22.38 -17.37 2.16
N ASN A 107 21.76 -16.66 1.20
CA ASN A 107 20.57 -15.87 1.41
C ASN A 107 19.61 -16.06 0.23
N PRO A 108 18.89 -17.19 0.16
CA PRO A 108 17.97 -17.51 -0.93
C PRO A 108 16.78 -16.57 -0.92
N ASP A 109 16.18 -16.32 -2.10
CA ASP A 109 14.99 -15.47 -2.18
C ASP A 109 13.79 -16.15 -1.49
N TYR A 110 13.65 -17.47 -1.66
CA TYR A 110 12.66 -18.30 -0.96
C TYR A 110 13.12 -19.74 -0.85
N GLN A 111 12.41 -20.52 -0.05
CA GLN A 111 12.70 -21.93 0.20
C GLN A 111 11.40 -22.73 0.17
N ILE A 112 11.46 -23.94 -0.36
CA ILE A 112 10.33 -24.87 -0.44
C ILE A 112 10.73 -26.21 0.18
N ARG A 113 9.81 -26.80 0.94
CA ARG A 113 9.92 -28.13 1.50
C ARG A 113 8.63 -28.92 1.24
N LYS A 114 8.74 -30.16 0.77
CA LYS A 114 7.63 -31.09 0.68
C LYS A 114 8.00 -32.38 1.39
N TYR A 115 7.10 -32.89 2.22
CA TYR A 115 7.27 -34.17 2.90
C TYR A 115 5.93 -34.84 3.14
N ALA A 116 5.94 -36.15 3.33
CA ALA A 116 4.77 -36.93 3.67
C ALA A 116 4.99 -37.69 4.97
N LYS A 117 3.91 -37.94 5.70
CA LYS A 117 3.89 -38.71 6.93
C LYS A 117 2.71 -39.66 6.88
N GLU A 118 2.97 -40.94 7.14
CA GLU A 118 1.90 -41.91 7.24
C GLU A 118 1.01 -41.63 8.43
N THR A 119 -0.31 -41.71 8.25
CA THR A 119 -1.29 -41.54 9.31
C THR A 119 -1.48 -42.81 10.11
N ALA A 120 -2.36 -42.82 11.09
CA ALA A 120 -2.75 -44.02 11.82
C ALA A 120 -3.54 -45.03 10.92
N THR A 121 -4.04 -44.58 9.76
CA THR A 121 -4.69 -45.44 8.76
C THR A 121 -3.63 -45.87 7.77
N PRO A 122 -3.31 -47.19 7.66
CA PRO A 122 -2.31 -47.68 6.73
C PRO A 122 -2.60 -47.26 5.29
N GLY A 123 -1.57 -46.84 4.57
CA GLY A 123 -1.68 -46.39 3.19
C GLY A 123 -2.24 -45.00 2.97
N LEU A 124 -2.66 -44.29 4.05
CA LEU A 124 -3.06 -42.90 4.01
C LEU A 124 -1.93 -41.99 4.55
N TYR A 125 -1.54 -40.99 3.78
CA TYR A 125 -0.44 -40.11 4.10
C TYR A 125 -0.91 -38.66 4.19
N ASP A 126 -0.47 -37.97 5.22
CA ASP A 126 -0.50 -36.50 5.31
C ASP A 126 0.67 -35.95 4.48
N VAL A 127 0.39 -35.07 3.53
CA VAL A 127 1.39 -34.37 2.74
C VAL A 127 1.44 -32.91 3.18
N TYR A 128 2.65 -32.45 3.42
CA TYR A 128 2.93 -31.09 3.84
C TYR A 128 3.83 -30.40 2.80
N LEU A 129 3.43 -29.23 2.37
CA LEU A 129 4.20 -28.36 1.50
C LEU A 129 4.43 -27.03 2.20
N ASN A 130 5.68 -26.77 2.53
CA ASN A 130 6.08 -25.52 3.18
C ASN A 130 6.75 -24.57 2.19
N VAL A 131 6.38 -23.30 2.22
CA VAL A 131 7.07 -22.23 1.50
C VAL A 131 7.47 -21.16 2.49
N LYS A 132 8.76 -20.84 2.51
CA LYS A 132 9.35 -19.83 3.37
C LYS A 132 9.90 -18.68 2.54
N GLY A 133 9.48 -17.46 2.85
CA GLY A 133 10.07 -16.23 2.32
C GLY A 133 11.38 -15.88 3.01
N ASN A 134 12.03 -14.84 2.53
CA ASN A 134 13.28 -14.35 3.10
C ASN A 134 13.32 -12.82 3.10
N GLU A 135 14.43 -12.26 3.57
CA GLU A 135 14.68 -10.82 3.57
C GLU A 135 15.07 -10.33 2.17
N VAL A 136 14.41 -9.26 1.71
CA VAL A 136 14.80 -8.59 0.46
C VAL A 136 16.18 -7.98 0.62
N LYS A 137 17.05 -8.16 -0.37
CA LYS A 137 18.35 -7.51 -0.40
C LYS A 137 18.19 -6.02 -0.68
N ASN A 138 19.02 -5.19 -0.06
CA ASN A 138 19.00 -3.74 -0.26
C ASN A 138 17.63 -3.10 0.05
N ILE A 139 17.07 -3.44 1.19
CA ILE A 139 15.83 -2.85 1.67
C ILE A 139 15.97 -1.33 1.70
N LYS A 140 15.05 -0.63 1.03
CA LYS A 140 14.88 0.81 1.17
C LYS A 140 13.76 1.04 2.21
N PRO A 141 14.06 1.57 3.39
CA PRO A 141 13.04 1.88 4.38
C PRO A 141 12.04 2.92 3.85
N ILE A 142 10.88 2.99 4.48
CA ILE A 142 9.80 3.89 4.08
C ILE A 142 9.36 4.77 5.25
N ASP A 143 9.15 6.04 4.97
CA ASP A 143 8.54 7.02 5.86
C ASP A 143 7.09 7.25 5.43
N ILE A 144 6.16 6.94 6.31
CA ILE A 144 4.72 7.07 6.08
C ILE A 144 4.18 8.16 7.00
N VAL A 145 3.54 9.17 6.43
CA VAL A 145 2.74 10.10 7.22
C VAL A 145 1.25 9.84 6.99
N LEU A 146 0.53 9.53 8.06
CA LEU A 146 -0.93 9.46 8.05
C LEU A 146 -1.47 10.89 8.21
N VAL A 147 -2.21 11.39 7.23
CA VAL A 147 -2.85 12.70 7.25
C VAL A 147 -4.36 12.49 7.38
N VAL A 148 -4.89 12.72 8.56
CA VAL A 148 -6.25 12.33 8.92
C VAL A 148 -7.11 13.57 9.16
N ASP A 149 -8.20 13.64 8.44
CA ASP A 149 -9.25 14.62 8.65
C ASP A 149 -9.96 14.36 9.98
N MET A 150 -9.86 15.36 10.88
CA MET A 150 -10.49 15.36 12.19
C MET A 150 -11.63 16.41 12.26
N SER A 151 -12.20 16.78 11.11
CA SER A 151 -13.34 17.70 11.05
C SER A 151 -14.62 17.09 11.59
N GLY A 152 -15.58 17.95 11.94
CA GLY A 152 -16.85 17.50 12.52
C GLY A 152 -17.72 16.68 11.57
N SER A 153 -17.52 16.79 10.25
CA SER A 153 -18.25 15.99 9.26
C SER A 153 -17.86 14.50 9.25
N MET A 154 -16.69 14.17 9.81
CA MET A 154 -16.24 12.79 10.02
C MET A 154 -17.03 12.07 11.13
N GLU A 155 -17.60 12.78 12.07
CA GLU A 155 -18.41 12.21 13.16
C GLU A 155 -19.89 12.07 12.76
N PRO A 156 -20.63 11.09 13.31
CA PRO A 156 -22.04 10.95 13.04
C PRO A 156 -22.83 12.11 13.65
N ASN A 157 -23.64 12.79 12.85
CA ASN A 157 -24.67 13.69 13.38
C ASN A 157 -25.85 12.85 13.88
N ASN A 158 -26.47 13.25 15.00
CA ASN A 158 -27.61 12.56 15.63
C ASN A 158 -28.80 12.28 14.70
N ASN A 159 -28.84 12.90 13.50
CA ASN A 159 -29.90 12.75 12.50
C ASN A 159 -29.41 12.20 11.15
N SER A 160 -28.17 11.70 11.07
CA SER A 160 -27.60 11.27 9.79
C SER A 160 -27.57 9.74 9.69
N THR A 161 -28.04 9.22 8.56
CA THR A 161 -27.88 7.81 8.15
C THR A 161 -26.44 7.50 7.72
N LYS A 162 -25.53 8.47 7.79
CA LYS A 162 -24.12 8.27 7.43
C LYS A 162 -23.43 7.44 8.51
N SER A 163 -22.73 6.41 8.06
CA SER A 163 -21.89 5.58 8.94
C SER A 163 -20.81 6.45 9.60
N ASN A 164 -20.38 6.02 10.78
CA ASN A 164 -19.34 6.69 11.55
C ASN A 164 -17.99 6.61 10.83
N ARG A 165 -17.68 7.64 10.04
CA ARG A 165 -16.44 7.76 9.25
C ARG A 165 -15.22 7.81 10.15
N ALA A 166 -15.32 8.57 11.26
CA ALA A 166 -14.24 8.72 12.22
C ALA A 166 -13.89 7.38 12.88
N GLN A 167 -14.90 6.58 13.29
CA GLN A 167 -14.64 5.27 13.87
C GLN A 167 -14.02 4.31 12.85
N ALA A 168 -14.53 4.28 11.63
CA ALA A 168 -13.95 3.47 10.55
C ALA A 168 -12.49 3.84 10.28
N THR A 169 -12.16 5.14 10.33
CA THR A 169 -10.78 5.63 10.18
C THR A 169 -9.90 5.18 11.34
N ARG A 170 -10.36 5.29 12.59
CA ARG A 170 -9.65 4.81 13.78
C ARG A 170 -9.34 3.32 13.70
N ASP A 171 -10.35 2.51 13.36
CA ASP A 171 -10.22 1.06 13.27
C ASP A 171 -9.29 0.66 12.12
N GLY A 172 -9.42 1.30 10.98
CA GLY A 172 -8.58 1.04 9.82
C GLY A 172 -7.11 1.42 10.07
N VAL A 173 -6.84 2.58 10.67
CA VAL A 173 -5.46 2.99 11.04
C VAL A 173 -4.85 2.01 12.03
N LYS A 174 -5.61 1.60 13.05
CA LYS A 174 -5.14 0.60 14.02
C LYS A 174 -4.76 -0.71 13.35
N GLN A 175 -5.60 -1.22 12.44
CA GLN A 175 -5.35 -2.46 11.70
C GLN A 175 -4.15 -2.32 10.76
N PHE A 176 -4.02 -1.19 10.05
CA PHE A 176 -2.89 -0.88 9.19
C PHE A 176 -1.55 -0.96 9.94
N LEU A 177 -1.45 -0.28 11.09
CA LEU A 177 -0.24 -0.26 11.90
C LEU A 177 0.08 -1.64 12.49
N GLN A 178 -0.94 -2.35 12.95
CA GLN A 178 -0.78 -3.69 13.51
C GLN A 178 -0.33 -4.69 12.45
N ALA A 179 -0.88 -4.63 11.24
CA ALA A 179 -0.49 -5.51 10.14
C ALA A 179 1.00 -5.38 9.78
N ILE A 180 1.55 -4.16 9.76
CA ILE A 180 2.98 -3.91 9.53
C ILE A 180 3.83 -4.50 10.65
N LYS A 181 3.39 -4.33 11.91
CA LYS A 181 4.08 -4.88 13.08
C LYS A 181 4.10 -6.41 13.06
N ASP A 182 2.94 -7.04 12.82
CA ASP A 182 2.79 -8.50 12.83
C ASP A 182 3.55 -9.18 11.68
N ALA A 183 3.77 -8.46 10.59
CA ALA A 183 4.57 -8.94 9.47
C ALA A 183 6.09 -8.90 9.73
N GLY A 184 6.54 -8.38 10.89
CA GLY A 184 7.95 -8.35 11.27
C GLY A 184 8.81 -7.35 10.51
N ILE A 185 8.20 -6.35 9.84
CA ILE A 185 8.93 -5.31 9.07
C ILE A 185 8.93 -3.94 9.73
N ALA A 186 8.42 -3.83 10.96
CA ALA A 186 8.28 -2.57 11.68
C ALA A 186 9.58 -1.76 11.76
N GLN A 187 10.74 -2.41 11.82
CA GLN A 187 12.05 -1.76 11.85
C GLN A 187 12.44 -1.04 10.55
N TYR A 188 11.75 -1.28 9.46
CA TYR A 188 11.99 -0.64 8.15
C TYR A 188 10.95 0.43 7.82
N VAL A 189 9.98 0.65 8.71
CA VAL A 189 8.85 1.56 8.48
C VAL A 189 8.81 2.60 9.59
N ASN A 190 9.00 3.87 9.23
CA ASN A 190 8.71 4.98 10.12
C ASN A 190 7.29 5.46 9.86
N VAL A 191 6.55 5.78 10.92
CA VAL A 191 5.19 6.31 10.81
C VAL A 191 5.03 7.54 11.68
N GLY A 192 4.48 8.60 11.10
CA GLY A 192 3.99 9.78 11.80
C GLY A 192 2.51 10.02 11.53
N LEU A 193 1.89 10.90 12.31
CA LEU A 193 0.49 11.30 12.17
C LEU A 193 0.36 12.82 12.15
N VAL A 194 -0.46 13.32 11.22
CA VAL A 194 -1.03 14.66 11.25
C VAL A 194 -2.54 14.52 11.27
N GLY A 195 -3.18 14.88 12.38
CA GLY A 195 -4.62 15.07 12.44
C GLY A 195 -4.93 16.54 12.16
N PHE A 196 -5.83 16.85 11.23
CA PHE A 196 -6.15 18.22 10.87
C PHE A 196 -7.64 18.52 10.96
N SER A 197 -7.97 19.79 11.31
CA SER A 197 -9.30 20.39 11.17
C SER A 197 -9.14 21.88 10.91
N SER A 198 -10.16 22.70 11.22
CA SER A 198 -9.98 24.16 11.19
C SER A 198 -9.28 24.69 12.43
N PRO A 199 -8.64 25.87 12.35
CA PRO A 199 -8.21 26.60 13.53
C PRO A 199 -9.40 26.86 14.49
N GLY A 200 -9.18 26.61 15.78
CA GLY A 200 -10.22 26.68 16.81
C GLY A 200 -11.06 25.42 16.97
N GLY A 201 -10.75 24.35 16.27
CA GLY A 201 -11.33 23.02 16.51
C GLY A 201 -11.05 22.54 17.93
N TYR A 202 -12.03 21.87 18.56
CA TYR A 202 -11.92 21.45 19.97
C TYR A 202 -10.69 20.57 20.23
N VAL A 203 -10.38 19.66 19.30
CA VAL A 203 -9.26 18.72 19.43
C VAL A 203 -7.96 19.31 18.89
N THR A 204 -8.00 19.98 17.76
CA THR A 204 -6.82 20.53 17.06
C THR A 204 -6.37 21.90 17.55
N GLY A 205 -7.17 22.54 18.39
CA GLY A 205 -6.86 23.82 19.01
C GLY A 205 -6.70 24.97 18.01
N SER A 206 -6.03 26.06 18.45
CA SER A 206 -5.82 27.25 17.64
C SER A 206 -5.02 27.03 16.37
N ASN A 207 -4.19 26.00 16.33
CA ASN A 207 -3.34 25.70 15.18
C ASN A 207 -4.06 24.96 14.05
N GLY A 208 -5.19 24.31 14.36
CA GLY A 208 -5.95 23.50 13.40
C GLY A 208 -5.35 22.11 13.10
N TYR A 209 -4.34 21.67 13.84
CA TYR A 209 -3.73 20.35 13.68
C TYR A 209 -3.14 19.80 14.96
N LEU A 210 -2.97 18.47 14.98
CA LEU A 210 -2.22 17.70 15.98
C LEU A 210 -1.16 16.87 15.26
N GLU A 211 -0.08 16.53 15.94
CA GLU A 211 0.98 15.69 15.38
C GLU A 211 1.44 14.60 16.36
N VAL A 212 1.74 13.43 15.80
CA VAL A 212 2.63 12.43 16.40
C VAL A 212 3.86 12.36 15.49
N GLY A 213 5.01 12.71 16.03
CA GLY A 213 6.25 12.79 15.27
C GLY A 213 6.60 11.47 14.56
N MET A 214 7.33 11.57 13.44
CA MET A 214 7.84 10.43 12.70
C MET A 214 8.78 9.62 13.60
N GLN A 215 8.48 8.34 13.77
CA GLN A 215 9.33 7.40 14.49
C GLN A 215 9.22 6.01 13.87
N ASN A 216 10.26 5.22 14.07
CA ASN A 216 10.25 3.83 13.66
C ASN A 216 9.11 3.07 14.36
N LEU A 217 8.37 2.27 13.60
CA LEU A 217 7.17 1.60 14.11
C LEU A 217 7.49 0.48 15.13
N SER A 218 8.74 0.03 15.20
CA SER A 218 9.22 -0.86 16.26
C SER A 218 9.44 -0.14 17.60
N THR A 219 9.45 1.20 17.62
CA THR A 219 9.58 2.00 18.83
C THR A 219 8.38 1.74 19.75
N SER A 220 8.68 1.41 21.00
CA SER A 220 7.64 1.18 22.01
C SER A 220 6.77 2.40 22.19
N GLY A 221 5.45 2.21 22.14
CA GLY A 221 4.45 3.26 22.34
C GLY A 221 4.05 4.06 21.10
N GLN A 222 4.73 3.91 19.94
CA GLN A 222 4.40 4.70 18.75
C GLN A 222 2.97 4.41 18.24
N ILE A 223 2.62 3.13 18.12
CA ILE A 223 1.26 2.72 17.70
C ILE A 223 0.20 3.22 18.68
N GLU A 224 0.44 3.06 19.97
CA GLU A 224 -0.46 3.48 21.04
C GLU A 224 -0.67 4.99 21.02
N GLN A 225 0.39 5.76 20.79
CA GLN A 225 0.32 7.22 20.73
C GLN A 225 -0.49 7.69 19.52
N ILE A 226 -0.30 7.10 18.35
CA ILE A 226 -1.11 7.39 17.14
C ILE A 226 -2.58 7.10 17.43
N ASN A 227 -2.91 5.89 17.93
CA ASN A 227 -4.28 5.51 18.23
C ASN A 227 -4.92 6.42 19.30
N LYS A 228 -4.17 6.79 20.34
CA LYS A 228 -4.64 7.72 21.39
C LYS A 228 -4.92 9.11 20.83
N THR A 229 -4.10 9.61 19.91
CA THR A 229 -4.28 10.92 19.29
C THR A 229 -5.53 10.99 18.43
N LEU A 230 -5.93 9.87 17.80
CA LEU A 230 -7.16 9.75 17.01
C LEU A 230 -8.42 9.46 17.84
N SER A 231 -8.29 9.15 19.14
CA SER A 231 -9.43 8.70 19.97
C SER A 231 -10.47 9.78 20.31
N PRO A 232 -10.14 11.09 20.43
CA PRO A 232 -11.14 12.11 20.75
C PRO A 232 -12.19 12.28 19.65
N THR A 233 -13.36 12.82 19.99
CA THR A 233 -14.39 13.21 19.03
C THR A 233 -13.88 14.32 18.12
N PHE A 234 -13.99 14.11 16.81
CA PHE A 234 -13.53 15.07 15.81
C PHE A 234 -14.46 16.28 15.73
N SER A 235 -13.91 17.45 15.41
CA SER A 235 -14.67 18.69 15.36
C SER A 235 -14.00 19.79 14.53
N GLY A 236 -14.75 20.79 14.13
CA GLY A 236 -14.28 21.92 13.33
C GLY A 236 -14.50 21.73 11.84
N GLY A 237 -13.95 22.65 11.05
CA GLY A 237 -13.98 22.58 9.58
C GLY A 237 -12.83 21.75 9.01
N THR A 238 -12.69 21.76 7.67
CA THR A 238 -11.78 20.89 6.93
C THR A 238 -10.67 21.72 6.29
N PHE A 239 -9.44 21.63 6.80
CA PHE A 239 -8.28 22.36 6.30
C PHE A 239 -7.26 21.38 5.66
N THR A 240 -7.67 20.74 4.59
CA THR A 240 -6.88 19.68 3.90
C THR A 240 -5.51 20.19 3.47
N GLN A 241 -5.42 21.44 2.95
CA GLN A 241 -4.14 22.05 2.62
C GLN A 241 -3.17 22.05 3.80
N LEU A 242 -3.63 22.42 5.01
CA LEU A 242 -2.80 22.42 6.21
C LEU A 242 -2.34 20.99 6.56
N GLY A 243 -3.23 20.02 6.46
CA GLY A 243 -2.89 18.61 6.68
C GLY A 243 -1.76 18.13 5.76
N ILE A 244 -1.87 18.41 4.45
CA ILE A 244 -0.85 18.07 3.46
C ILE A 244 0.46 18.80 3.74
N ARG A 245 0.41 20.12 4.03
CA ARG A 245 1.59 20.93 4.36
C ARG A 245 2.34 20.39 5.58
N ARG A 246 1.62 20.07 6.65
CA ARG A 246 2.21 19.53 7.87
C ARG A 246 2.77 18.13 7.67
N GLY A 247 2.06 17.28 6.91
CA GLY A 247 2.55 15.97 6.52
C GLY A 247 3.84 16.06 5.71
N GLN A 248 3.90 16.96 4.72
CA GLN A 248 5.11 17.16 3.92
C GLN A 248 6.27 17.70 4.78
N LYS A 249 5.98 18.63 5.67
CA LYS A 249 7.00 19.15 6.61
C LYS A 249 7.58 18.02 7.46
N MET A 250 6.74 17.14 7.99
CA MET A 250 7.19 15.97 8.79
C MET A 250 8.11 15.04 7.98
N LEU A 251 7.78 14.81 6.70
CA LEU A 251 8.62 14.02 5.78
C LEU A 251 9.92 14.75 5.40
N ASP A 252 9.90 16.08 5.32
CA ASP A 252 11.10 16.89 5.01
C ASP A 252 12.05 17.03 6.21
N ASP A 253 11.52 17.00 7.42
CA ASP A 253 12.30 17.08 8.66
C ASP A 253 13.10 15.77 8.88
N ASP A 254 12.61 14.65 8.39
CA ASP A 254 13.34 13.38 8.35
C ASP A 254 14.27 13.33 7.12
N LYS A 255 15.55 13.64 7.35
CA LYS A 255 16.57 13.85 6.31
C LYS A 255 17.25 12.55 5.85
N ASN A 256 16.57 11.43 5.91
CA ASN A 256 17.04 10.16 5.39
C ASN A 256 16.71 9.99 3.89
N ASP A 257 17.26 8.94 3.26
CA ASP A 257 16.96 8.56 1.87
C ASP A 257 15.88 7.48 1.80
N HIS A 258 14.89 7.54 2.67
CA HIS A 258 13.76 6.63 2.66
C HIS A 258 12.76 6.98 1.55
N GLN A 259 11.94 6.02 1.15
CA GLN A 259 10.76 6.32 0.34
C GLN A 259 9.78 7.16 1.18
N LYS A 260 9.12 8.12 0.55
CA LYS A 260 8.21 9.05 1.24
C LYS A 260 6.79 8.85 0.77
N MET A 261 5.91 8.46 1.68
CA MET A 261 4.50 8.19 1.42
C MET A 261 3.62 9.04 2.36
N MET A 262 2.58 9.63 1.78
CA MET A 262 1.52 10.30 2.52
C MET A 262 0.20 9.55 2.28
N ILE A 263 -0.53 9.19 3.33
CA ILE A 263 -1.86 8.58 3.24
C ILE A 263 -2.87 9.59 3.78
N LEU A 264 -3.63 10.21 2.88
CA LEU A 264 -4.66 11.19 3.21
C LEU A 264 -6.02 10.48 3.36
N LEU A 265 -6.66 10.66 4.50
CA LEU A 265 -7.98 10.15 4.83
C LEU A 265 -8.91 11.33 5.13
N THR A 266 -9.92 11.59 4.27
CA THR A 266 -10.82 12.76 4.42
C THR A 266 -12.20 12.48 3.82
N ASP A 267 -13.24 13.13 4.31
CA ASP A 267 -14.58 13.07 3.72
C ASP A 267 -14.83 14.16 2.64
N GLY A 268 -13.80 14.90 2.28
CA GLY A 268 -13.64 15.49 0.95
C GLY A 268 -13.52 16.99 0.86
N VAL A 269 -14.57 17.76 1.14
CA VAL A 269 -14.63 19.17 0.74
C VAL A 269 -13.78 20.05 1.67
N PRO A 270 -12.64 20.62 1.20
CA PRO A 270 -11.88 21.57 1.99
C PRO A 270 -12.70 22.84 2.24
N THR A 271 -12.81 23.26 3.49
CA THR A 271 -13.55 24.47 3.86
C THR A 271 -12.65 25.62 4.28
N PHE A 272 -11.36 25.35 4.47
CA PHE A 272 -10.33 26.33 4.82
C PHE A 272 -9.16 26.25 3.86
N SER A 273 -8.52 27.38 3.59
CA SER A 273 -7.24 27.46 2.90
C SER A 273 -6.44 28.68 3.35
N TYR A 274 -5.13 28.64 3.18
CA TYR A 274 -4.31 29.84 3.18
C TYR A 274 -4.58 30.66 1.92
N LYS A 275 -4.43 31.95 2.05
CA LYS A 275 -4.60 32.90 0.93
C LYS A 275 -3.54 32.62 -0.14
N VAL A 276 -4.01 32.42 -1.37
CA VAL A 276 -3.15 32.18 -2.53
C VAL A 276 -2.46 33.48 -2.94
N THR A 277 -1.15 33.44 -3.14
CA THR A 277 -0.34 34.59 -3.59
C THR A 277 0.21 34.41 -5.01
N GLN A 278 0.31 33.18 -5.50
CA GLN A 278 0.65 32.86 -6.89
C GLN A 278 -0.10 31.59 -7.33
N ALA A 279 -0.44 31.51 -8.61
CA ALA A 279 -1.15 30.36 -9.17
C ALA A 279 -0.77 30.11 -10.63
N THR A 280 -0.90 28.87 -11.06
CA THR A 280 -0.72 28.41 -12.44
C THR A 280 -1.86 27.51 -12.88
N THR A 281 -2.01 27.28 -14.17
CA THR A 281 -2.98 26.32 -14.72
C THR A 281 -2.23 25.13 -15.32
N VAL A 282 -2.62 23.92 -14.92
CA VAL A 282 -2.14 22.66 -15.48
C VAL A 282 -3.35 21.89 -15.96
N ASN A 283 -3.39 21.55 -17.26
CA ASN A 283 -4.50 20.79 -17.88
C ASN A 283 -5.91 21.38 -17.59
N GLY A 284 -6.02 22.71 -17.61
CA GLY A 284 -7.28 23.42 -17.39
C GLY A 284 -7.72 23.55 -15.92
N THR A 285 -6.91 23.07 -14.98
CA THR A 285 -7.13 23.20 -13.53
C THR A 285 -6.15 24.17 -12.93
N ASP A 286 -6.63 25.07 -12.06
CA ASP A 286 -5.79 26.06 -11.38
C ASP A 286 -5.19 25.46 -10.10
N TYR A 287 -3.88 25.63 -9.95
CA TYR A 287 -3.06 25.24 -8.81
C TYR A 287 -2.39 26.45 -8.23
N ALA A 288 -2.50 26.63 -6.93
CA ALA A 288 -1.66 27.61 -6.25
C ALA A 288 -0.21 27.14 -6.23
N THR A 289 0.71 28.06 -6.47
CA THR A 289 2.16 27.82 -6.43
C THR A 289 2.84 28.51 -5.26
N ASN A 290 2.16 29.49 -4.64
CA ASN A 290 2.62 30.14 -3.43
C ASN A 290 1.42 30.62 -2.59
N PHE A 291 1.64 30.74 -1.28
CA PHE A 291 0.61 31.01 -0.27
C PHE A 291 1.09 32.02 0.76
N SER A 292 0.14 32.63 1.48
CA SER A 292 0.42 33.28 2.76
C SER A 292 0.61 32.18 3.84
N ASP A 293 1.59 32.35 4.71
CA ASP A 293 1.82 31.43 5.84
C ASP A 293 0.90 31.69 7.04
N THR A 294 0.24 32.85 7.07
CA THR A 294 -0.52 33.32 8.23
C THR A 294 -1.93 33.79 7.89
N SER A 295 -2.15 34.26 6.64
CA SER A 295 -3.46 34.77 6.25
C SER A 295 -4.31 33.69 5.64
N LEU A 296 -5.48 33.45 6.24
CA LEU A 296 -6.49 32.54 5.70
C LEU A 296 -7.37 33.29 4.68
N ASP A 297 -7.90 32.54 3.71
CA ASP A 297 -8.95 33.08 2.84
C ASP A 297 -10.25 33.32 3.60
N LYS A 298 -10.99 34.32 3.17
CA LYS A 298 -12.21 34.75 3.86
C LYS A 298 -13.46 34.44 3.05
N PRO A 299 -14.49 34.09 3.75
CA PRO A 299 -14.52 33.48 5.07
C PRO A 299 -14.07 32.05 4.98
N GLY A 300 -13.20 31.60 5.85
CA GLY A 300 -12.60 30.26 5.82
C GLY A 300 -13.54 29.11 6.20
N PHE A 301 -14.85 29.26 6.11
CA PHE A 301 -15.82 28.26 6.56
C PHE A 301 -16.46 27.45 5.43
N THR A 302 -16.22 27.84 4.16
CA THR A 302 -16.81 27.13 3.02
C THR A 302 -15.76 26.89 1.94
N SER A 303 -15.96 25.85 1.16
CA SER A 303 -15.15 25.56 -0.03
C SER A 303 -15.30 26.65 -1.12
N GLN A 304 -16.36 27.43 -1.08
CA GLN A 304 -16.59 28.60 -1.93
C GLN A 304 -16.65 29.86 -1.06
N PHE A 305 -15.79 30.84 -1.35
CA PHE A 305 -15.69 32.08 -0.57
C PHE A 305 -16.94 32.93 -0.68
N TYR A 306 -17.27 33.67 0.36
CA TYR A 306 -18.36 34.59 0.40
C TYR A 306 -18.01 35.89 1.15
N SER A 307 -18.74 36.96 0.84
CA SER A 307 -18.67 38.26 1.56
C SER A 307 -19.71 38.29 2.65
N THR A 308 -19.37 38.93 3.75
CA THR A 308 -20.32 39.24 4.85
C THR A 308 -20.37 40.70 5.14
N ASN A 309 -21.54 41.19 5.62
CA ASN A 309 -21.66 42.53 6.19
C ASN A 309 -21.09 42.57 7.62
N SER A 310 -21.15 43.73 8.24
CA SER A 310 -20.67 43.96 9.61
C SER A 310 -21.40 43.12 10.68
N GLN A 311 -22.59 42.63 10.37
CA GLN A 311 -23.40 41.78 11.25
C GLN A 311 -23.17 40.28 10.98
N GLY A 312 -22.27 39.90 10.02
CA GLY A 312 -21.98 38.53 9.69
C GLY A 312 -22.93 37.85 8.70
N TYR A 313 -23.90 38.61 8.11
CA TYR A 313 -24.78 38.03 7.08
C TYR A 313 -24.08 37.93 5.74
N ILE A 314 -24.27 36.79 5.06
CA ILE A 314 -23.73 36.57 3.72
C ILE A 314 -24.34 37.54 2.75
N THR A 315 -23.52 38.30 2.03
CA THR A 315 -23.91 39.30 1.06
C THR A 315 -23.60 38.95 -0.38
N GLY A 316 -22.77 37.97 -0.62
CA GLY A 316 -22.41 37.52 -1.97
C GLY A 316 -21.20 36.63 -2.03
N LYS A 317 -20.75 36.33 -3.23
CA LYS A 317 -19.51 35.57 -3.48
C LYS A 317 -18.28 36.46 -3.29
N TYR A 318 -17.23 35.90 -2.78
CA TYR A 318 -15.91 36.50 -2.69
C TYR A 318 -14.95 35.84 -3.66
N SER A 319 -14.17 36.65 -4.36
CA SER A 319 -13.07 36.15 -5.21
C SER A 319 -12.00 37.22 -5.34
N TYR A 320 -10.81 36.84 -5.73
CA TYR A 320 -9.73 37.78 -6.00
C TYR A 320 -8.85 37.26 -7.14
N GLN A 321 -8.05 38.17 -7.74
CA GLN A 321 -7.18 37.86 -8.88
C GLN A 321 -5.76 37.65 -8.40
N VAL A 322 -5.16 36.55 -8.88
CA VAL A 322 -3.75 36.20 -8.64
C VAL A 322 -3.18 35.57 -9.90
N SER A 323 -2.05 36.12 -10.40
CA SER A 323 -1.37 35.60 -11.60
C SER A 323 -2.30 35.45 -12.81
N GLY A 324 -3.29 36.35 -12.97
CA GLY A 324 -4.30 36.29 -14.02
C GLY A 324 -5.37 35.21 -13.84
N LYS A 325 -5.47 34.60 -12.64
CA LYS A 325 -6.45 33.59 -12.27
C LYS A 325 -7.43 34.13 -11.25
N THR A 326 -8.68 33.67 -11.29
CA THR A 326 -9.69 33.98 -10.29
C THR A 326 -9.71 32.93 -9.21
N ILE A 327 -9.31 33.31 -8.00
CA ILE A 327 -9.40 32.43 -6.83
C ILE A 327 -10.76 32.70 -6.17
N GLN A 328 -11.62 31.69 -6.13
CA GLN A 328 -13.01 31.80 -5.64
C GLN A 328 -13.43 30.66 -4.70
N ASP A 329 -12.49 29.74 -4.42
CA ASP A 329 -12.69 28.62 -3.51
C ASP A 329 -11.34 28.11 -2.98
N THR A 330 -11.39 27.09 -2.10
CA THR A 330 -10.22 26.49 -1.44
C THR A 330 -9.45 25.50 -2.30
N TRP A 331 -10.00 25.07 -3.43
CA TRP A 331 -9.42 23.98 -4.23
C TRP A 331 -8.06 24.32 -4.84
N PRO A 332 -7.83 25.52 -5.44
CA PRO A 332 -6.51 25.84 -5.98
C PRO A 332 -5.39 25.76 -4.94
N ALA A 333 -5.69 26.16 -3.69
CA ALA A 333 -4.75 26.07 -2.59
C ALA A 333 -4.46 24.62 -2.18
N THR A 334 -5.49 23.81 -2.03
CA THR A 334 -5.37 22.38 -1.65
C THR A 334 -4.61 21.59 -2.72
N LEU A 335 -4.98 21.75 -4.00
CA LEU A 335 -4.32 21.10 -5.12
C LEU A 335 -2.87 21.56 -5.30
N GLY A 336 -2.61 22.85 -5.09
CA GLY A 336 -1.26 23.42 -5.15
C GLY A 336 -0.34 22.83 -4.09
N GLU A 337 -0.80 22.68 -2.86
CA GLU A 337 -0.02 22.06 -1.77
C GLU A 337 0.32 20.59 -2.07
N SER A 338 -0.65 19.84 -2.62
CA SER A 338 -0.39 18.45 -3.00
C SER A 338 0.60 18.34 -4.16
N LEU A 339 0.50 19.21 -5.17
CA LEU A 339 1.45 19.24 -6.29
C LEU A 339 2.87 19.58 -5.83
N ILE A 340 3.01 20.51 -4.87
CA ILE A 340 4.30 20.84 -4.26
C ILE A 340 4.89 19.60 -3.57
N SER A 341 4.08 18.84 -2.85
CA SER A 341 4.51 17.63 -2.17
C SER A 341 4.92 16.52 -3.16
N GLN A 342 4.13 16.30 -4.20
CA GLN A 342 4.45 15.34 -5.26
C GLN A 342 5.73 15.71 -6.01
N ASN A 343 5.97 16.99 -6.28
CA ASN A 343 7.20 17.47 -6.92
C ASN A 343 8.46 17.26 -6.06
N LYS A 344 8.30 17.06 -4.76
CA LYS A 344 9.38 16.66 -3.84
C LYS A 344 9.62 15.15 -3.81
N GLY A 345 8.85 14.37 -4.58
CA GLY A 345 8.96 12.91 -4.65
C GLY A 345 8.11 12.20 -3.58
N THR A 346 7.19 12.89 -2.90
CA THR A 346 6.25 12.26 -1.98
C THR A 346 5.12 11.61 -2.77
N GLU A 347 4.89 10.32 -2.53
CA GLU A 347 3.76 9.59 -3.07
C GLU A 347 2.54 9.83 -2.18
N ILE A 348 1.47 10.43 -2.75
CA ILE A 348 0.24 10.74 -2.03
C ILE A 348 -0.83 9.73 -2.41
N HIS A 349 -1.22 8.90 -1.44
CA HIS A 349 -2.39 8.05 -1.49
C HIS A 349 -3.56 8.79 -0.83
N ALA A 350 -4.71 8.89 -1.48
CA ALA A 350 -5.86 9.57 -0.92
C ALA A 350 -7.11 8.69 -0.93
N LEU A 351 -7.81 8.67 0.19
CA LEU A 351 -9.12 8.05 0.34
C LEU A 351 -10.19 9.12 0.57
N GLY A 352 -11.15 9.17 -0.34
CA GLY A 352 -12.37 9.95 -0.18
C GLY A 352 -13.44 9.15 0.55
N ILE A 353 -13.78 9.53 1.79
CA ILE A 353 -14.67 8.76 2.65
C ILE A 353 -16.09 9.30 2.54
N GLN A 354 -16.98 8.56 1.85
CA GLN A 354 -18.39 8.94 1.66
C GLN A 354 -18.52 10.40 1.17
N ILE A 355 -17.80 10.68 0.10
CA ILE A 355 -17.75 12.00 -0.53
C ILE A 355 -19.16 12.48 -0.89
N GLY A 356 -19.45 13.73 -0.57
CA GLY A 356 -20.69 14.42 -0.95
C GLY A 356 -20.45 15.56 -1.95
N SER A 357 -21.53 16.22 -2.36
CA SER A 357 -21.45 17.46 -3.14
C SER A 357 -20.95 18.61 -2.26
N ASP A 358 -20.32 19.62 -2.90
CA ASP A 358 -20.00 20.90 -2.26
C ASP A 358 -21.17 21.88 -2.45
N THR A 359 -21.87 22.16 -1.38
CA THR A 359 -23.02 23.09 -1.42
C THR A 359 -22.61 24.54 -1.59
N GLY A 360 -21.34 24.87 -1.32
CA GLY A 360 -20.82 26.23 -1.41
C GLY A 360 -21.49 27.19 -0.40
N TYR A 361 -21.45 28.47 -0.71
CA TYR A 361 -22.01 29.53 0.17
C TYR A 361 -23.53 29.52 0.23
N THR A 362 -24.21 28.93 -0.77
CA THR A 362 -25.69 28.85 -0.81
C THR A 362 -26.25 27.78 0.10
N GLN A 363 -25.43 26.83 0.52
CA GLN A 363 -25.80 25.67 1.32
C GLN A 363 -26.97 24.85 0.70
N SER A 364 -27.12 24.92 -0.63
CA SER A 364 -28.19 24.25 -1.37
C SER A 364 -27.75 22.87 -1.88
N ASN A 365 -28.41 21.82 -1.42
CA ASN A 365 -28.19 20.45 -1.92
C ASN A 365 -28.82 20.19 -3.28
N THR A 366 -29.85 20.96 -3.67
CA THR A 366 -30.53 20.80 -4.97
C THR A 366 -29.79 21.47 -6.12
N ASN A 367 -29.00 22.48 -5.82
CA ASN A 367 -28.12 23.18 -6.76
C ASN A 367 -26.78 23.45 -6.10
N PRO A 368 -25.95 22.41 -5.89
CA PRO A 368 -24.67 22.55 -5.23
C PRO A 368 -23.67 23.33 -6.10
N TYR A 369 -22.70 23.94 -5.47
CA TYR A 369 -21.57 24.59 -6.14
C TYR A 369 -20.76 23.57 -6.99
N LEU A 370 -20.47 22.42 -6.42
CA LEU A 370 -19.89 21.30 -7.10
C LEU A 370 -20.72 20.02 -6.86
N THR A 371 -21.00 19.31 -7.92
CA THR A 371 -21.58 17.96 -7.80
C THR A 371 -20.61 17.01 -7.11
N GLU A 372 -21.12 15.93 -6.56
CA GLU A 372 -20.30 14.85 -5.99
C GLU A 372 -19.22 14.38 -6.97
N ALA A 373 -19.57 14.17 -8.24
CA ALA A 373 -18.62 13.78 -9.28
C ALA A 373 -17.50 14.81 -9.48
N ALA A 374 -17.84 16.11 -9.40
CA ALA A 374 -16.85 17.18 -9.52
C ALA A 374 -15.94 17.26 -8.28
N VAL A 375 -16.45 16.97 -7.08
CA VAL A 375 -15.65 16.86 -5.86
C VAL A 375 -14.69 15.67 -5.96
N ARG A 376 -15.18 14.49 -6.36
CA ARG A 376 -14.35 13.28 -6.58
C ARG A 376 -13.23 13.53 -7.59
N ALA A 377 -13.54 14.21 -8.69
CA ALA A 377 -12.54 14.59 -9.69
C ALA A 377 -11.43 15.49 -9.11
N ARG A 378 -11.77 16.44 -8.23
CA ARG A 378 -10.78 17.28 -7.55
C ARG A 378 -9.99 16.50 -6.49
N MET A 379 -10.65 15.63 -5.75
CA MET A 379 -9.98 14.73 -4.79
C MET A 379 -8.96 13.83 -5.48
N SER A 380 -9.26 13.32 -6.68
CA SER A 380 -8.33 12.49 -7.43
C SER A 380 -7.07 13.25 -7.88
N LEU A 381 -7.14 14.59 -8.00
CA LEU A 381 -5.98 15.44 -8.31
C LEU A 381 -5.08 15.72 -7.09
N ILE A 382 -5.59 15.50 -5.88
CA ILE A 382 -4.76 15.56 -4.66
C ILE A 382 -3.80 14.37 -4.62
N ALA A 383 -4.26 13.18 -4.98
CA ALA A 383 -3.47 11.97 -4.98
C ALA A 383 -2.44 11.95 -6.11
N SER A 384 -1.37 11.22 -5.93
CA SER A 384 -0.50 10.82 -7.03
C SER A 384 -1.28 9.98 -8.03
N SER A 385 -0.84 9.96 -9.30
CA SER A 385 -1.59 9.35 -10.40
C SER A 385 -2.02 7.91 -10.09
N GLY A 386 -3.33 7.65 -10.14
CA GLY A 386 -3.91 6.33 -9.90
C GLY A 386 -4.03 5.92 -8.43
N LEU A 387 -3.65 6.77 -7.47
CA LEU A 387 -3.62 6.46 -6.04
C LEU A 387 -4.78 7.08 -5.24
N TYR A 388 -5.83 7.51 -5.92
CA TYR A 388 -7.08 7.91 -5.31
C TYR A 388 -8.07 6.75 -5.29
N GLN A 389 -8.78 6.58 -4.18
CA GLN A 389 -9.90 5.65 -4.05
C GLN A 389 -11.06 6.29 -3.28
N ASP A 390 -12.26 5.76 -3.49
CA ASP A 390 -13.47 6.11 -2.76
C ASP A 390 -13.85 5.00 -1.78
N ALA A 391 -14.28 5.38 -0.58
CA ALA A 391 -14.91 4.52 0.41
C ALA A 391 -16.37 4.95 0.60
N ASN A 392 -17.31 4.14 0.20
CA ASN A 392 -18.74 4.42 0.33
C ASN A 392 -19.34 3.86 1.64
N SER A 393 -18.57 3.04 2.36
CA SER A 393 -18.94 2.42 3.63
C SER A 393 -17.77 2.38 4.61
N ALA A 394 -18.04 2.08 5.87
CA ALA A 394 -17.01 1.88 6.89
C ALA A 394 -16.07 0.70 6.54
N SER A 395 -16.62 -0.37 5.96
CA SER A 395 -15.83 -1.54 5.53
C SER A 395 -14.87 -1.20 4.40
N ASP A 396 -15.22 -0.24 3.51
CA ASP A 396 -14.34 0.18 2.42
C ASP A 396 -13.11 0.92 2.96
N VAL A 397 -13.26 1.72 4.05
CA VAL A 397 -12.14 2.40 4.72
C VAL A 397 -11.16 1.37 5.28
N THR A 398 -11.68 0.36 5.98
CA THR A 398 -10.86 -0.73 6.52
C THR A 398 -10.19 -1.53 5.42
N THR A 399 -10.91 -1.86 4.36
CA THR A 399 -10.39 -2.57 3.18
C THR A 399 -9.27 -1.77 2.50
N TYR A 400 -9.47 -0.46 2.31
CA TYR A 400 -8.45 0.41 1.75
C TYR A 400 -7.16 0.40 2.56
N LEU A 401 -7.25 0.61 3.88
CA LEU A 401 -6.08 0.64 4.74
C LEU A 401 -5.38 -0.73 4.85
N ASN A 402 -6.13 -1.81 4.84
CA ASN A 402 -5.55 -3.16 4.72
C ASN A 402 -4.82 -3.36 3.38
N ASN A 403 -5.34 -2.80 2.28
CA ASN A 403 -4.65 -2.84 0.99
C ASN A 403 -3.39 -1.97 0.99
N GLN A 404 -3.41 -0.80 1.66
CA GLN A 404 -2.19 0.00 1.85
C GLN A 404 -1.13 -0.77 2.68
N ALA A 405 -1.53 -1.48 3.73
CA ALA A 405 -0.62 -2.36 4.46
C ALA A 405 -0.02 -3.43 3.54
N LYS A 406 -0.82 -4.10 2.70
CA LYS A 406 -0.32 -5.07 1.71
C LYS A 406 0.66 -4.44 0.72
N ASN A 407 0.39 -3.22 0.25
CA ASN A 407 1.28 -2.49 -0.66
C ASN A 407 2.64 -2.21 0.01
N VAL A 408 2.63 -1.74 1.25
CA VAL A 408 3.86 -1.55 2.03
C VAL A 408 4.58 -2.90 2.23
N LEU A 409 3.87 -3.95 2.65
CA LEU A 409 4.44 -5.28 2.87
C LEU A 409 5.05 -5.87 1.60
N SER A 410 4.43 -5.65 0.44
CA SER A 410 4.92 -6.20 -0.83
C SER A 410 6.32 -5.71 -1.21
N GLN A 411 6.74 -4.55 -0.70
CA GLN A 411 8.07 -4.01 -0.93
C GLN A 411 9.16 -4.78 -0.14
N PHE A 412 8.75 -5.52 0.88
CA PHE A 412 9.62 -6.32 1.74
C PHE A 412 9.46 -7.83 1.52
N ASN A 413 8.61 -8.25 0.59
CA ASN A 413 8.39 -9.65 0.26
C ASN A 413 9.40 -10.13 -0.79
N THR A 414 9.93 -11.32 -0.59
CA THR A 414 10.70 -12.05 -1.61
C THR A 414 9.84 -12.93 -2.49
N VAL A 415 8.63 -13.27 -2.03
CA VAL A 415 7.59 -13.94 -2.83
C VAL A 415 6.41 -13.00 -2.97
N ASN A 416 6.08 -12.62 -4.19
CA ASN A 416 4.93 -11.76 -4.51
C ASN A 416 4.02 -12.46 -5.52
N GLN A 417 2.72 -12.59 -5.18
CA GLN A 417 1.72 -13.26 -6.01
C GLN A 417 2.14 -14.68 -6.45
N GLY A 418 2.93 -15.36 -5.60
CA GLY A 418 3.47 -16.68 -5.89
C GLY A 418 2.36 -17.69 -6.13
N THR A 419 2.64 -18.63 -7.05
CA THR A 419 1.75 -19.74 -7.38
C THR A 419 2.49 -21.06 -7.25
N ILE A 420 1.77 -22.12 -6.89
CA ILE A 420 2.28 -23.48 -6.90
C ILE A 420 1.28 -24.38 -7.65
N SER A 421 1.79 -25.26 -8.47
CA SER A 421 1.06 -26.40 -9.02
C SER A 421 1.75 -27.68 -8.53
N ASP A 422 1.01 -28.50 -7.83
CA ASP A 422 1.50 -29.76 -7.27
C ASP A 422 0.66 -30.92 -7.84
N PRO A 423 1.03 -31.42 -9.04
CA PRO A 423 0.31 -32.52 -9.65
C PRO A 423 0.57 -33.82 -8.90
N LEU A 424 -0.47 -34.62 -8.76
CA LEU A 424 -0.35 -35.97 -8.16
C LEU A 424 0.17 -36.95 -9.17
N GLY A 425 1.16 -37.77 -8.77
CA GLY A 425 1.61 -38.89 -9.57
C GLY A 425 0.55 -40.01 -9.69
N SER A 426 0.57 -40.77 -10.76
CA SER A 426 -0.41 -41.86 -11.05
C SER A 426 -0.51 -42.91 -9.95
N GLN A 427 0.54 -43.05 -9.14
CA GLN A 427 0.60 -44.02 -8.03
C GLN A 427 -0.17 -43.59 -6.78
N PHE A 428 -0.74 -42.39 -6.80
CA PHE A 428 -1.46 -41.82 -5.66
C PHE A 428 -2.82 -41.23 -6.09
N ILE A 429 -3.75 -41.23 -5.18
CA ILE A 429 -5.02 -40.50 -5.29
C ILE A 429 -5.18 -39.59 -4.11
N TYR A 430 -5.83 -38.45 -4.30
CA TYR A 430 -6.11 -37.52 -3.20
C TYR A 430 -7.09 -38.15 -2.21
N GLY A 431 -6.86 -37.90 -0.92
CA GLY A 431 -7.82 -38.17 0.12
C GLY A 431 -9.07 -37.30 -0.02
N ASP A 432 -10.08 -37.61 0.79
CA ASP A 432 -11.35 -36.86 0.81
C ASP A 432 -11.25 -35.54 1.58
N ASP A 433 -10.09 -35.27 2.21
CA ASP A 433 -9.86 -34.05 2.96
C ASP A 433 -9.91 -32.78 2.10
N THR A 434 -10.27 -31.67 2.72
CA THR A 434 -10.12 -30.35 2.13
C THR A 434 -8.72 -29.84 2.46
N PRO A 435 -7.91 -29.46 1.44
CA PRO A 435 -6.59 -28.89 1.69
C PRO A 435 -6.66 -27.67 2.60
N THR A 436 -5.74 -27.57 3.53
CA THR A 436 -5.64 -26.46 4.47
C THR A 436 -4.35 -25.69 4.29
N VAL A 437 -4.35 -24.43 4.71
CA VAL A 437 -3.15 -23.59 4.75
C VAL A 437 -3.08 -22.85 6.07
N LYS A 438 -1.88 -22.73 6.63
CA LYS A 438 -1.63 -21.99 7.85
C LYS A 438 -0.28 -21.26 7.82
N SER A 439 -0.16 -20.18 8.57
CA SER A 439 1.10 -19.51 8.85
C SER A 439 1.86 -20.29 9.94
N VAL A 440 3.12 -20.63 9.67
CA VAL A 440 3.98 -21.41 10.58
C VAL A 440 5.34 -20.76 10.85
N GLY A 441 5.66 -19.64 10.19
CA GLY A 441 6.89 -18.88 10.38
C GLY A 441 6.90 -18.08 11.69
N ASN A 442 8.04 -17.45 11.99
CA ASN A 442 8.19 -16.56 13.15
C ASN A 442 7.43 -15.24 12.97
N SER A 443 7.18 -14.82 11.74
CA SER A 443 6.33 -13.69 11.39
C SER A 443 5.01 -14.18 10.78
N VAL A 444 3.91 -13.52 11.15
CA VAL A 444 2.57 -13.92 10.73
C VAL A 444 2.33 -13.55 9.26
N VAL A 445 1.77 -14.49 8.49
CA VAL A 445 1.24 -14.23 7.14
C VAL A 445 -0.20 -13.78 7.28
N GLN A 446 -0.45 -12.48 7.16
CA GLN A 446 -1.76 -11.85 7.36
C GLN A 446 -2.82 -12.33 6.36
N ASN A 447 -2.40 -12.56 5.10
CA ASN A 447 -3.26 -13.02 4.04
C ASN A 447 -2.73 -14.35 3.53
N LEU A 448 -3.34 -15.42 4.01
CA LEU A 448 -2.99 -16.76 3.58
C LEU A 448 -3.28 -16.95 2.08
N PRO A 449 -2.45 -17.70 1.34
CA PRO A 449 -2.71 -18.02 -0.05
C PRO A 449 -3.99 -18.86 -0.20
N THR A 450 -4.58 -18.78 -1.37
CA THR A 450 -5.72 -19.63 -1.74
C THR A 450 -5.21 -21.00 -2.18
N VAL A 451 -5.79 -22.06 -1.62
CA VAL A 451 -5.48 -23.45 -1.97
C VAL A 451 -6.71 -24.10 -2.56
N THR A 452 -6.55 -24.76 -3.70
CA THR A 452 -7.60 -25.53 -4.37
C THR A 452 -7.10 -26.92 -4.75
N LYS A 453 -8.00 -27.91 -4.70
CA LYS A 453 -7.76 -29.30 -5.15
C LYS A 453 -8.71 -29.57 -6.31
N SER A 454 -8.16 -29.80 -7.50
CA SER A 454 -8.96 -30.10 -8.69
C SER A 454 -8.12 -30.84 -9.73
N ASN A 455 -8.78 -31.70 -10.52
CA ASN A 455 -8.19 -32.35 -11.68
C ASN A 455 -6.81 -33.01 -11.44
N GLY A 456 -6.64 -33.68 -10.30
CA GLY A 456 -5.39 -34.35 -9.97
C GLY A 456 -4.23 -33.41 -9.61
N SER A 457 -4.50 -32.18 -9.20
CA SER A 457 -3.49 -31.21 -8.77
C SER A 457 -3.95 -30.39 -7.57
N ILE A 458 -3.02 -30.07 -6.65
CA ILE A 458 -3.15 -29.00 -5.69
C ILE A 458 -2.60 -27.74 -6.33
N SER A 459 -3.41 -26.68 -6.35
CA SER A 459 -3.02 -25.35 -6.84
C SER A 459 -3.05 -24.34 -5.71
N VAL A 460 -1.99 -23.55 -5.61
CA VAL A 460 -1.86 -22.46 -4.63
C VAL A 460 -1.69 -21.15 -5.38
N SER A 461 -2.36 -20.11 -4.96
CA SER A 461 -2.27 -18.78 -5.57
C SER A 461 -2.30 -17.66 -4.52
N ASN A 462 -1.91 -16.46 -4.96
CA ASN A 462 -1.86 -15.26 -4.10
C ASN A 462 -0.89 -15.40 -2.90
N MET A 463 0.21 -16.10 -3.06
CA MET A 463 1.21 -16.27 -2.02
C MET A 463 2.11 -15.02 -1.94
N ASN A 464 2.16 -14.39 -0.77
CA ASN A 464 3.02 -13.25 -0.51
C ASN A 464 3.79 -13.49 0.78
N LEU A 465 5.13 -13.61 0.68
CA LEU A 465 5.98 -13.96 1.82
C LEU A 465 7.22 -13.07 1.85
N GLY A 466 7.52 -12.57 3.04
CA GLY A 466 8.74 -11.83 3.36
C GLY A 466 9.60 -12.54 4.40
N LYS A 467 10.44 -11.77 5.08
CA LYS A 467 11.34 -12.25 6.13
C LYS A 467 10.58 -12.99 7.22
N ASP A 468 11.09 -14.17 7.58
CA ASP A 468 10.58 -15.02 8.65
C ASP A 468 9.11 -15.47 8.49
N GLN A 469 8.52 -15.22 7.34
CA GLN A 469 7.19 -15.71 6.98
C GLN A 469 7.27 -17.05 6.29
N GLU A 470 6.40 -17.96 6.71
CA GLU A 470 6.29 -19.29 6.15
C GLU A 470 4.84 -19.75 6.16
N VAL A 471 4.39 -20.35 5.07
CA VAL A 471 3.10 -21.04 4.99
C VAL A 471 3.30 -22.54 4.88
N GLN A 472 2.40 -23.29 5.47
CA GLN A 472 2.30 -24.73 5.33
C GLN A 472 0.95 -25.08 4.73
N ILE A 473 0.99 -25.76 3.59
CA ILE A 473 -0.17 -26.36 2.95
C ILE A 473 -0.19 -27.83 3.35
N HIS A 474 -1.37 -28.34 3.72
CA HIS A 474 -1.57 -29.74 4.12
C HIS A 474 -2.73 -30.34 3.32
N TYR A 475 -2.56 -31.57 2.87
CA TYR A 475 -3.56 -32.41 2.21
C TYR A 475 -3.22 -33.88 2.40
N GLN A 476 -4.18 -34.78 2.10
CA GLN A 476 -3.98 -36.22 2.23
C GLN A 476 -3.96 -36.92 0.87
N VAL A 477 -3.17 -38.00 0.81
CA VAL A 477 -3.10 -38.89 -0.35
C VAL A 477 -3.07 -40.35 0.11
N HIS A 478 -3.59 -41.25 -0.70
CA HIS A 478 -3.39 -42.68 -0.54
C HIS A 478 -2.76 -43.31 -1.77
N LEU A 479 -2.19 -44.50 -1.58
CA LEU A 479 -1.68 -45.28 -2.67
C LEU A 479 -2.82 -45.69 -3.60
N ASN A 480 -2.60 -45.53 -4.90
CA ASN A 480 -3.50 -46.02 -5.91
C ASN A 480 -3.18 -47.49 -6.15
N THR A 481 -3.97 -48.37 -5.55
CA THR A 481 -3.78 -49.83 -5.68
C THR A 481 -4.43 -50.42 -6.93
N GLU A 482 -5.10 -49.60 -7.73
CA GLU A 482 -5.78 -49.99 -8.97
C GLU A 482 -4.96 -49.72 -10.24
N SER A 483 -3.79 -49.05 -10.10
CA SER A 483 -2.90 -48.78 -11.23
C SER A 483 -1.82 -49.82 -11.33
N ASP A 484 -2.12 -50.95 -11.94
CA ASP A 484 -1.14 -51.91 -12.52
C ASP A 484 -0.82 -51.56 -13.96
#